data_01b2a1af701cd402ac2341780e3a4e9b
#
_entry.id   01b2a1af701cd402ac2341780e3a4e9b
#
_cell.length_a   1.000
_cell.length_b   1.000
_cell.length_c   1.000
_cell.angle_alpha   90.00
_cell.angle_beta   90.00
_cell.angle_gamma   90.00
#
_symmetry.space_group_name_H-M   'P 1'
#
loop_
_entity.id
_entity.type
_entity.pdbx_description
1 polymer ?
#
loop_
_entity_poly.entity_id
_entity_poly.type
_entity_poly.pdbx_seq_one_letter_code
_entity_poly.pdbx_strand_id
1 'polypeptide(L)'
;MTLVAVSTAFALAGGVPLGILVSRRPAWRKPVLGLASVAQTVPSLALFGLLIPLAGIGAWTAIIALVLYALLPIVRNTYAGIASVDPAIREAGRGMGMSDGELLRLVELPLAAGVILAGVRVAVVVSVGVATIAAAIGAGGLGVYIFRGVATVDNTLILAGAVPAALLALLADGMLGLAERRLVWRAR
;
A
#
# COMPACT_ATOMS: atom_id res chain seq x y z
N MET A 1 10.08 -10.72 3.20
CA MET A 1 9.89 -9.33 3.66
C MET A 1 10.54 -8.29 2.74
N THR A 2 11.69 -8.56 2.13
CA THR A 2 12.35 -7.60 1.20
C THR A 2 11.44 -7.15 0.05
N LEU A 3 10.74 -8.09 -0.60
CA LEU A 3 9.80 -7.77 -1.68
C LEU A 3 8.71 -6.81 -1.21
N VAL A 4 8.11 -7.07 -0.04
CA VAL A 4 7.05 -6.23 0.53
C VAL A 4 7.58 -4.85 0.90
N ALA A 5 8.76 -4.76 1.53
CA ALA A 5 9.35 -3.50 1.92
C ALA A 5 9.70 -2.62 0.69
N VAL A 6 10.35 -3.21 -0.31
CA VAL A 6 10.72 -2.51 -1.55
C VAL A 6 9.48 -2.05 -2.32
N SER A 7 8.49 -2.94 -2.52
CA SER A 7 7.26 -2.58 -3.23
C SER A 7 6.44 -1.51 -2.48
N THR A 8 6.39 -1.59 -1.13
CA THR A 8 5.72 -0.56 -0.32
C THR A 8 6.41 0.79 -0.43
N ALA A 9 7.76 0.82 -0.45
CA ALA A 9 8.51 2.06 -0.64
C ALA A 9 8.20 2.71 -2.01
N PHE A 10 8.20 1.93 -3.09
CA PHE A 10 7.81 2.44 -4.42
C PHE A 10 6.34 2.88 -4.46
N ALA A 11 5.45 2.10 -3.85
CA ALA A 11 4.03 2.44 -3.80
C ALA A 11 3.77 3.72 -2.98
N LEU A 12 4.52 3.97 -1.91
CA LEU A 12 4.50 5.23 -1.16
C LEU A 12 5.02 6.40 -1.99
N ALA A 13 6.17 6.21 -2.64
CA ALA A 13 6.79 7.24 -3.46
C ALA A 13 5.89 7.69 -4.64
N GLY A 14 5.09 6.79 -5.20
CA GLY A 14 4.12 7.10 -6.25
C GLY A 14 2.72 7.41 -5.72
N GLY A 15 2.23 6.64 -4.77
CA GLY A 15 0.85 6.70 -4.28
C GLY A 15 0.53 7.96 -3.47
N VAL A 16 1.45 8.41 -2.61
CA VAL A 16 1.23 9.65 -1.85
C VAL A 16 1.16 10.89 -2.76
N PRO A 17 2.10 11.12 -3.69
CA PRO A 17 1.98 12.22 -4.65
C PRO A 17 0.73 12.14 -5.53
N LEU A 18 0.35 10.93 -5.99
CA LEU A 18 -0.89 10.73 -6.74
C LEU A 18 -2.13 11.07 -5.90
N GLY A 19 -2.16 10.67 -4.63
CA GLY A 19 -3.24 11.02 -3.70
C GLY A 19 -3.35 12.53 -3.47
N ILE A 20 -2.20 13.23 -3.34
CA ILE A 20 -2.15 14.69 -3.25
C ILE A 20 -2.67 15.32 -4.54
N LEU A 21 -2.23 14.84 -5.71
CA LEU A 21 -2.71 15.31 -7.01
C LEU A 21 -4.23 15.19 -7.13
N VAL A 22 -4.77 14.04 -6.76
CA VAL A 22 -6.22 13.76 -6.76
C VAL A 22 -6.98 14.68 -5.81
N SER A 23 -6.40 15.04 -4.67
CA SER A 23 -7.01 15.99 -3.73
C SER A 23 -7.04 17.43 -4.27
N ARG A 24 -6.04 17.82 -5.06
CA ARG A 24 -5.91 19.18 -5.64
C ARG A 24 -6.63 19.34 -6.97
N ARG A 25 -6.79 18.26 -7.74
CA ARG A 25 -7.37 18.29 -9.09
C ARG A 25 -8.52 17.30 -9.22
N PRO A 26 -9.78 17.72 -9.01
CA PRO A 26 -10.96 16.85 -9.06
C PRO A 26 -11.11 16.08 -10.39
N ALA A 27 -10.66 16.65 -11.50
CA ALA A 27 -10.70 16.00 -12.81
C ALA A 27 -9.88 14.70 -12.85
N TRP A 28 -8.80 14.58 -12.07
CA TRP A 28 -7.94 13.39 -11.99
C TRP A 28 -8.45 12.32 -11.03
N ARG A 29 -9.45 12.65 -10.19
CA ARG A 29 -9.97 11.74 -9.16
C ARG A 29 -10.54 10.46 -9.77
N LYS A 30 -11.45 10.58 -10.73
CA LYS A 30 -12.10 9.40 -11.36
C LYS A 30 -11.09 8.54 -12.13
N PRO A 31 -10.23 9.07 -13.03
CA PRO A 31 -9.29 8.24 -13.77
C PRO A 31 -8.23 7.58 -12.88
N VAL A 32 -7.63 8.30 -11.92
CA VAL A 32 -6.57 7.73 -11.07
C VAL A 32 -7.12 6.65 -10.15
N LEU A 33 -8.21 6.93 -9.43
CA LEU A 33 -8.83 5.94 -8.54
C LEU A 33 -9.44 4.78 -9.34
N GLY A 34 -9.98 5.04 -10.53
CA GLY A 34 -10.50 4.02 -11.41
C GLY A 34 -9.44 3.05 -11.89
N LEU A 35 -8.32 3.56 -12.42
CA LEU A 35 -7.19 2.72 -12.86
C LEU A 35 -6.61 1.89 -11.70
N ALA A 36 -6.39 2.52 -10.54
CA ALA A 36 -5.92 1.82 -9.36
C ALA A 36 -6.91 0.73 -8.89
N SER A 37 -8.22 1.00 -8.97
CA SER A 37 -9.26 0.01 -8.65
C SER A 37 -9.24 -1.17 -9.62
N VAL A 38 -9.12 -0.91 -10.94
CA VAL A 38 -9.01 -1.96 -11.95
C VAL A 38 -7.82 -2.87 -11.67
N ALA A 39 -6.66 -2.30 -11.32
CA ALA A 39 -5.48 -3.09 -10.98
C ALA A 39 -5.72 -4.08 -9.83
N GLN A 40 -6.55 -3.70 -8.85
CA GLN A 40 -6.91 -4.59 -7.73
C GLN A 40 -7.97 -5.64 -8.07
N THR A 41 -8.75 -5.47 -9.14
CA THR A 41 -9.74 -6.49 -9.57
C THR A 41 -9.10 -7.63 -10.33
N VAL A 42 -7.91 -7.43 -10.90
CA VAL A 42 -7.18 -8.49 -11.61
C VAL A 42 -6.71 -9.53 -10.57
N PRO A 43 -7.00 -10.83 -10.75
CA PRO A 43 -6.48 -11.86 -9.86
C PRO A 43 -4.94 -11.83 -9.81
N SER A 44 -4.35 -11.92 -8.61
CA SER A 44 -2.89 -11.76 -8.43
C SER A 44 -2.06 -12.71 -9.30
N LEU A 45 -2.48 -13.96 -9.40
CA LEU A 45 -1.78 -14.95 -10.23
C LEU A 45 -1.86 -14.58 -11.72
N ALA A 46 -3.01 -14.07 -12.18
CA ALA A 46 -3.16 -13.58 -13.55
C ALA A 46 -2.30 -12.34 -13.81
N LEU A 47 -2.25 -11.40 -12.85
CA LEU A 47 -1.41 -10.21 -12.97
C LEU A 47 0.08 -10.58 -13.09
N PHE A 48 0.54 -11.54 -12.27
CA PHE A 48 1.92 -12.05 -12.41
C PHE A 48 2.16 -12.63 -13.81
N GLY A 49 1.23 -13.47 -14.32
CA GLY A 49 1.34 -14.03 -15.67
C GLY A 49 1.42 -12.98 -16.77
N LEU A 50 0.60 -11.92 -16.67
CA LEU A 50 0.60 -10.81 -17.63
C LEU A 50 1.88 -9.96 -17.58
N LEU A 51 2.55 -9.90 -16.44
CA LEU A 51 3.79 -9.12 -16.26
C LEU A 51 5.05 -9.89 -16.66
N ILE A 52 5.03 -11.23 -16.68
CA ILE A 52 6.20 -12.06 -17.04
C ILE A 52 6.79 -11.67 -18.40
N PRO A 53 6.04 -11.47 -19.49
CA PRO A 53 6.61 -11.09 -20.77
C PRO A 53 7.32 -9.73 -20.76
N LEU A 54 6.97 -8.85 -19.79
CA LEU A 54 7.50 -7.49 -19.68
C LEU A 54 8.69 -7.39 -18.74
N ALA A 55 8.65 -8.13 -17.63
CA ALA A 55 9.61 -7.99 -16.53
C ALA A 55 10.39 -9.30 -16.21
N GLY A 56 10.08 -10.38 -16.93
CA GLY A 56 10.68 -11.70 -16.69
C GLY A 56 10.08 -12.45 -15.50
N ILE A 57 10.64 -13.61 -15.19
CA ILE A 57 10.25 -14.45 -14.05
C ILE A 57 11.01 -13.98 -12.81
N GLY A 58 10.35 -13.94 -11.64
CA GLY A 58 11.03 -13.73 -10.35
C GLY A 58 10.70 -12.42 -9.66
N ALA A 59 11.68 -11.88 -8.93
CA ALA A 59 11.48 -10.80 -7.95
C ALA A 59 10.96 -9.48 -8.56
N TRP A 60 11.43 -9.09 -9.75
CA TRP A 60 11.00 -7.83 -10.36
C TRP A 60 9.54 -7.81 -10.75
N THR A 61 9.07 -8.89 -11.37
CA THR A 61 7.65 -9.06 -11.69
C THR A 61 6.79 -9.03 -10.42
N ALA A 62 7.26 -9.69 -9.35
CA ALA A 62 6.59 -9.65 -8.05
C ALA A 62 6.54 -8.22 -7.49
N ILE A 63 7.64 -7.46 -7.52
CA ILE A 63 7.68 -6.08 -7.03
C ILE A 63 6.69 -5.19 -7.80
N ILE A 64 6.67 -5.26 -9.13
CA ILE A 64 5.75 -4.46 -9.96
C ILE A 64 4.29 -4.76 -9.60
N ALA A 65 3.92 -6.03 -9.51
CA ALA A 65 2.56 -6.41 -9.14
C ALA A 65 2.19 -5.95 -7.73
N LEU A 66 3.10 -6.12 -6.75
CA LEU A 66 2.89 -5.67 -5.37
C LEU A 66 2.72 -4.14 -5.29
N VAL A 67 3.49 -3.36 -6.08
CA VAL A 67 3.32 -1.92 -6.19
C VAL A 67 1.93 -1.57 -6.70
N LEU A 68 1.46 -2.23 -7.77
CA LEU A 68 0.12 -1.99 -8.33
C LEU A 68 -0.99 -2.26 -7.30
N TYR A 69 -0.89 -3.36 -6.53
CA TYR A 69 -1.85 -3.67 -5.48
C TYR A 69 -1.81 -2.69 -4.31
N ALA A 70 -0.62 -2.22 -3.95
CA ALA A 70 -0.44 -1.27 -2.86
C ALA A 70 -0.87 0.16 -3.21
N LEU A 71 -0.89 0.54 -4.49
CA LEU A 71 -1.20 1.90 -4.93
C LEU A 71 -2.61 2.34 -4.51
N LEU A 72 -3.65 1.52 -4.73
CA LEU A 72 -5.03 1.95 -4.46
C LEU A 72 -5.26 2.33 -2.99
N PRO A 73 -4.93 1.48 -1.99
CA PRO A 73 -5.14 1.86 -0.59
C PRO A 73 -4.34 3.11 -0.21
N ILE A 74 -3.11 3.28 -0.73
CA ILE A 74 -2.28 4.46 -0.42
C ILE A 74 -2.87 5.72 -1.06
N VAL A 75 -3.18 5.70 -2.36
CA VAL A 75 -3.78 6.85 -3.07
C VAL A 75 -5.10 7.25 -2.45
N ARG A 76 -5.98 6.26 -2.21
CA ARG A 76 -7.32 6.49 -1.66
C ARG A 76 -7.29 7.09 -0.26
N ASN A 77 -6.43 6.55 0.61
CA ASN A 77 -6.32 7.06 1.98
C ASN A 77 -5.58 8.40 2.05
N THR A 78 -4.60 8.64 1.17
CA THR A 78 -3.97 9.97 1.05
C THR A 78 -5.00 11.02 0.64
N TYR A 79 -5.79 10.73 -0.41
CA TYR A 79 -6.88 11.60 -0.82
C TYR A 79 -7.90 11.81 0.29
N ALA A 80 -8.38 10.74 0.93
CA ALA A 80 -9.38 10.82 1.99
C ALA A 80 -8.87 11.59 3.21
N GLY A 81 -7.63 11.35 3.63
CA GLY A 81 -6.99 12.05 4.73
C GLY A 81 -6.89 13.55 4.50
N ILE A 82 -6.42 13.96 3.32
CA ILE A 82 -6.37 15.39 2.96
C ILE A 82 -7.79 15.96 2.88
N ALA A 83 -8.73 15.25 2.27
CA ALA A 83 -10.10 15.73 2.12
C ALA A 83 -10.85 15.89 3.45
N SER A 84 -10.47 15.11 4.48
CA SER A 84 -11.07 15.15 5.82
C SER A 84 -10.60 16.31 6.70
N VAL A 85 -9.59 17.07 6.29
CA VAL A 85 -9.13 18.24 7.05
C VAL A 85 -10.23 19.30 7.07
N ASP A 86 -10.53 19.82 8.25
CA ASP A 86 -11.58 20.82 8.47
C ASP A 86 -11.36 22.04 7.55
N PRO A 87 -12.36 22.46 6.77
CA PRO A 87 -12.29 23.67 5.96
C PRO A 87 -11.93 24.92 6.76
N ALA A 88 -12.41 25.06 8.00
CA ALA A 88 -12.08 26.19 8.86
C ALA A 88 -10.59 26.29 9.17
N ILE A 89 -9.92 25.15 9.38
CA ILE A 89 -8.46 25.12 9.60
C ILE A 89 -7.73 25.58 8.33
N ARG A 90 -8.21 25.17 7.15
CA ARG A 90 -7.63 25.61 5.87
C ARG A 90 -7.82 27.11 5.63
N GLU A 91 -9.02 27.61 5.93
CA GLU A 91 -9.32 29.05 5.81
C GLU A 91 -8.47 29.88 6.77
N ALA A 92 -8.30 29.44 8.01
CA ALA A 92 -7.42 30.08 8.97
C ALA A 92 -5.95 30.12 8.47
N GLY A 93 -5.44 29.00 7.92
CA GLY A 93 -4.10 28.97 7.33
C GLY A 93 -3.94 29.96 6.17
N ARG A 94 -4.93 30.04 5.26
CA ARG A 94 -4.94 31.02 4.17
C ARG A 94 -5.04 32.44 4.67
N GLY A 95 -5.89 32.68 5.70
CA GLY A 95 -6.00 33.99 6.35
C GLY A 95 -4.71 34.49 6.99
N MET A 96 -3.85 33.58 7.43
CA MET A 96 -2.48 33.86 7.91
C MET A 96 -1.46 34.06 6.78
N GLY A 97 -1.87 33.99 5.51
CA GLY A 97 -0.99 34.21 4.36
C GLY A 97 -0.22 32.95 3.90
N MET A 98 -0.58 31.76 4.34
CA MET A 98 0.05 30.53 3.89
C MET A 98 -0.20 30.29 2.40
N SER A 99 0.83 29.98 1.65
CA SER A 99 0.73 29.47 0.29
C SER A 99 0.13 28.07 0.28
N ASP A 100 -0.41 27.59 -0.86
CA ASP A 100 -0.97 26.25 -0.97
C ASP A 100 0.05 25.14 -0.65
N GLY A 101 1.34 25.39 -0.92
CA GLY A 101 2.42 24.46 -0.57
C GLY A 101 2.71 24.39 0.94
N GLU A 102 2.69 25.53 1.62
CA GLU A 102 2.83 25.62 3.08
C GLU A 102 1.62 25.00 3.77
N LEU A 103 0.41 25.34 3.31
CA LEU A 103 -0.83 24.75 3.81
C LEU A 103 -0.81 23.21 3.71
N LEU A 104 -0.38 22.67 2.55
CA LEU A 104 -0.24 21.23 2.37
C LEU A 104 0.75 20.62 3.37
N ARG A 105 1.96 21.19 3.47
CA ARG A 105 3.06 20.57 4.23
C ARG A 105 2.92 20.76 5.74
N LEU A 106 2.46 21.95 6.17
CA LEU A 106 2.45 22.33 7.57
C LEU A 106 1.11 22.02 8.26
N VAL A 107 0.03 21.89 7.51
CA VAL A 107 -1.32 21.70 8.05
C VAL A 107 -1.94 20.39 7.56
N GLU A 108 -2.16 20.26 6.26
CA GLU A 108 -2.97 19.14 5.75
C GLU A 108 -2.29 17.79 5.88
N LEU A 109 -1.01 17.65 5.50
CA LEU A 109 -0.28 16.38 5.60
C LEU A 109 -0.10 15.91 7.04
N PRO A 110 0.29 16.77 8.02
CA PRO A 110 0.32 16.36 9.42
C PRO A 110 -1.03 15.87 9.96
N LEU A 111 -2.12 16.58 9.65
CA LEU A 111 -3.46 16.20 10.08
C LEU A 111 -3.97 14.94 9.36
N ALA A 112 -3.61 14.75 8.09
CA ALA A 112 -3.95 13.58 7.30
C ALA A 112 -3.07 12.35 7.61
N ALA A 113 -1.94 12.51 8.31
CA ALA A 113 -0.92 11.47 8.47
C ALA A 113 -1.47 10.15 9.02
N GLY A 114 -2.39 10.20 10.00
CA GLY A 114 -3.02 9.00 10.54
C GLY A 114 -3.80 8.21 9.48
N VAL A 115 -4.60 8.90 8.67
CA VAL A 115 -5.40 8.27 7.60
C VAL A 115 -4.49 7.74 6.49
N ILE A 116 -3.44 8.49 6.13
CA ILE A 116 -2.45 8.04 5.15
C ILE A 116 -1.77 6.75 5.65
N LEU A 117 -1.35 6.73 6.90
CA LEU A 117 -0.69 5.57 7.49
C LEU A 117 -1.62 4.35 7.60
N ALA A 118 -2.92 4.56 7.85
CA ALA A 118 -3.91 3.49 7.77
C ALA A 118 -3.96 2.87 6.36
N GLY A 119 -3.87 3.68 5.30
CA GLY A 119 -3.77 3.20 3.92
C GLY A 119 -2.50 2.39 3.65
N VAL A 120 -1.36 2.85 4.17
CA VAL A 120 -0.08 2.11 4.09
C VAL A 120 -0.17 0.76 4.80
N ARG A 121 -0.79 0.73 5.96
CA ARG A 121 -1.01 -0.46 6.76
C ARG A 121 -1.81 -1.52 5.98
N VAL A 122 -2.93 -1.12 5.37
CA VAL A 122 -3.70 -2.00 4.49
C VAL A 122 -2.85 -2.50 3.32
N ALA A 123 -2.10 -1.61 2.67
CA ALA A 123 -1.22 -1.96 1.56
C ALA A 123 -0.18 -3.01 1.94
N VAL A 124 0.47 -2.87 3.11
CA VAL A 124 1.48 -3.82 3.61
C VAL A 124 0.87 -5.18 3.89
N VAL A 125 -0.26 -5.23 4.60
CA VAL A 125 -0.93 -6.50 4.94
C VAL A 125 -1.34 -7.27 3.69
N VAL A 126 -1.96 -6.56 2.73
CA VAL A 126 -2.33 -7.16 1.42
C VAL A 126 -1.08 -7.63 0.68
N SER A 127 -0.02 -6.84 0.68
CA SER A 127 1.24 -7.19 0.00
C SER A 127 1.91 -8.43 0.59
N VAL A 128 1.83 -8.66 1.91
CA VAL A 128 2.35 -9.92 2.50
C VAL A 128 1.60 -11.13 1.95
N GLY A 129 0.25 -11.07 1.87
CA GLY A 129 -0.56 -12.14 1.29
C GLY A 129 -0.22 -12.39 -0.18
N VAL A 130 -0.19 -11.33 -1.00
CA VAL A 130 0.13 -11.44 -2.43
C VAL A 130 1.58 -11.90 -2.67
N ALA A 131 2.53 -11.52 -1.80
CA ALA A 131 3.92 -11.95 -1.89
C ALA A 131 4.09 -13.47 -1.67
N THR A 132 3.20 -14.14 -0.93
CA THR A 132 3.22 -15.61 -0.85
C THR A 132 2.85 -16.26 -2.19
N ILE A 133 1.93 -15.64 -2.94
CA ILE A 133 1.52 -16.12 -4.27
C ILE A 133 2.63 -15.92 -5.30
N ALA A 134 3.48 -14.90 -5.13
CA ALA A 134 4.62 -14.63 -6.01
C ALA A 134 5.67 -15.77 -6.04
N ALA A 135 5.65 -16.69 -5.09
CA ALA A 135 6.44 -17.91 -5.13
C ALA A 135 6.14 -18.78 -6.36
N ALA A 136 4.90 -18.74 -6.88
CA ALA A 136 4.50 -19.46 -8.09
C ALA A 136 5.25 -19.00 -9.34
N ILE A 137 5.76 -17.77 -9.34
CA ILE A 137 6.56 -17.20 -10.44
C ILE A 137 8.06 -17.10 -10.11
N GLY A 138 8.52 -17.90 -9.16
CA GLY A 138 9.95 -17.96 -8.81
C GLY A 138 10.47 -16.80 -7.96
N ALA A 139 9.59 -15.98 -7.37
CA ALA A 139 10.03 -14.88 -6.49
C ALA A 139 10.49 -15.35 -5.09
N GLY A 140 10.34 -16.64 -4.78
CA GLY A 140 10.79 -17.24 -3.53
C GLY A 140 9.94 -16.88 -2.31
N GLY A 141 10.54 -16.97 -1.13
CA GLY A 141 9.88 -16.62 0.14
C GLY A 141 9.05 -17.76 0.74
N LEU A 142 8.23 -17.42 1.75
CA LEU A 142 7.41 -18.38 2.51
C LEU A 142 6.36 -19.10 1.65
N GLY A 143 5.95 -18.49 0.54
CA GLY A 143 5.03 -19.10 -0.41
C GLY A 143 5.54 -20.39 -1.04
N VAL A 144 6.86 -20.59 -1.15
CA VAL A 144 7.46 -21.83 -1.67
C VAL A 144 7.03 -23.04 -0.83
N TYR A 145 7.03 -22.90 0.49
CA TYR A 145 6.57 -23.96 1.40
C TYR A 145 5.08 -24.24 1.20
N ILE A 146 4.27 -23.19 1.07
CA ILE A 146 2.82 -23.32 0.85
C ILE A 146 2.55 -24.06 -0.46
N PHE A 147 3.12 -23.61 -1.59
CA PHE A 147 2.88 -24.25 -2.89
C PHE A 147 3.40 -25.69 -2.93
N ARG A 148 4.57 -25.95 -2.33
CA ARG A 148 5.13 -27.31 -2.24
C ARG A 148 4.24 -28.20 -1.40
N GLY A 149 3.78 -27.73 -0.22
CA GLY A 149 2.88 -28.48 0.64
C GLY A 149 1.54 -28.77 -0.02
N VAL A 150 0.98 -27.82 -0.80
CA VAL A 150 -0.24 -28.06 -1.59
C VAL A 150 0.01 -29.13 -2.66
N ALA A 151 1.13 -29.07 -3.37
CA ALA A 151 1.46 -30.04 -4.41
C ALA A 151 1.69 -31.46 -3.88
N THR A 152 2.17 -31.62 -2.64
CA THR A 152 2.45 -32.91 -1.99
C THR A 152 1.37 -33.33 -0.99
N VAL A 153 0.29 -32.52 -0.82
CA VAL A 153 -0.77 -32.72 0.18
C VAL A 153 -0.19 -32.83 1.62
N ASP A 154 0.86 -32.03 1.90
CA ASP A 154 1.54 -32.00 3.20
C ASP A 154 1.12 -30.77 4.00
N ASN A 155 0.22 -30.99 4.97
CA ASN A 155 -0.28 -29.92 5.84
C ASN A 155 0.83 -29.30 6.71
N THR A 156 1.84 -30.06 7.10
CA THR A 156 2.95 -29.56 7.91
C THR A 156 3.75 -28.52 7.12
N LEU A 157 4.00 -28.80 5.85
CA LEU A 157 4.71 -27.90 4.96
C LEU A 157 3.89 -26.64 4.64
N ILE A 158 2.57 -26.80 4.44
CA ILE A 158 1.66 -25.66 4.26
C ILE A 158 1.71 -24.74 5.49
N LEU A 159 1.58 -25.31 6.69
CA LEU A 159 1.62 -24.54 7.94
C LEU A 159 2.99 -23.87 8.17
N ALA A 160 4.08 -24.56 7.83
CA ALA A 160 5.44 -24.00 7.92
C ALA A 160 5.62 -22.73 7.06
N GLY A 161 4.86 -22.56 5.99
CA GLY A 161 4.85 -21.35 5.20
C GLY A 161 3.78 -20.35 5.64
N ALA A 162 2.56 -20.82 5.89
CA ALA A 162 1.39 -19.96 6.14
C ALA A 162 1.45 -19.29 7.52
N VAL A 163 1.83 -20.01 8.58
CA VAL A 163 1.87 -19.45 9.95
C VAL A 163 2.90 -18.33 10.06
N PRO A 164 4.16 -18.49 9.62
CA PRO A 164 5.11 -17.38 9.67
C PRO A 164 4.69 -16.20 8.78
N ALA A 165 4.06 -16.45 7.61
CA ALA A 165 3.58 -15.36 6.75
C ALA A 165 2.47 -14.55 7.45
N ALA A 166 1.51 -15.23 8.11
CA ALA A 166 0.46 -14.57 8.87
C ALA A 166 1.03 -13.78 10.07
N LEU A 167 1.98 -14.35 10.80
CA LEU A 167 2.63 -13.66 11.92
C LEU A 167 3.38 -12.42 11.45
N LEU A 168 4.08 -12.48 10.32
CA LEU A 168 4.76 -11.33 9.73
C LEU A 168 3.77 -10.23 9.32
N ALA A 169 2.61 -10.60 8.76
CA ALA A 169 1.55 -9.64 8.43
C ALA A 169 1.00 -8.96 9.69
N LEU A 170 0.70 -9.73 10.74
CA LEU A 170 0.21 -9.22 12.02
C LEU A 170 1.23 -8.32 12.73
N LEU A 171 2.51 -8.70 12.72
CA LEU A 171 3.58 -7.87 13.28
C LEU A 171 3.72 -6.55 12.53
N ALA A 172 3.72 -6.59 11.20
CA ALA A 172 3.78 -5.37 10.39
C ALA A 172 2.55 -4.48 10.62
N ASP A 173 1.36 -5.06 10.70
CA ASP A 173 0.12 -4.36 11.03
C ASP A 173 0.19 -3.70 12.41
N GLY A 174 0.63 -4.43 13.42
CA GLY A 174 0.77 -3.93 14.79
C GLY A 174 1.80 -2.80 14.91
N MET A 175 2.98 -2.95 14.27
CA MET A 175 4.02 -1.92 14.27
C MET A 175 3.54 -0.63 13.60
N LEU A 176 2.91 -0.74 12.45
CA LEU A 176 2.35 0.41 11.73
C LEU A 176 1.18 1.04 12.51
N GLY A 177 0.33 0.23 13.17
CA GLY A 177 -0.74 0.72 14.03
C GLY A 177 -0.23 1.48 15.26
N LEU A 178 0.89 1.05 15.85
CA LEU A 178 1.54 1.82 16.92
C LEU A 178 2.11 3.15 16.42
N ALA A 179 2.70 3.17 15.24
CA ALA A 179 3.19 4.40 14.61
C ALA A 179 2.04 5.37 14.30
N GLU A 180 0.92 4.85 13.77
CA GLU A 180 -0.31 5.61 13.50
C GLU A 180 -0.82 6.31 14.77
N ARG A 181 -0.96 5.57 15.87
CA ARG A 181 -1.42 6.12 17.16
C ARG A 181 -0.52 7.24 17.66
N ARG A 182 0.81 7.09 17.56
CA ARG A 182 1.78 8.11 17.97
C ARG A 182 1.69 9.39 17.13
N LEU A 183 1.45 9.26 15.81
CA LEU A 183 1.31 10.41 14.92
C LEU A 183 0.00 11.16 15.16
N VAL A 184 -1.12 10.44 15.34
CA VAL A 184 -2.42 11.05 15.64
C VAL A 184 -2.40 11.78 17.00
N TRP A 185 -1.71 11.24 17.99
CA TRP A 185 -1.60 11.88 19.31
C TRP A 185 -0.79 13.19 19.27
N ARG A 186 0.19 13.31 18.36
CA ARG A 186 0.97 14.55 18.19
C ARG A 186 0.24 15.63 17.38
N ALA A 187 -0.80 15.27 16.64
CA ALA A 187 -1.57 16.19 15.80
C ALA A 187 -2.83 16.76 16.49
N ARG A 188 -3.11 16.32 17.73
CA ARG A 188 -4.15 16.86 18.62
C ARG A 188 -3.52 17.85 19.58
#